data_badc573db43c72cfcc2726c2f5967a73
#
_entry.id   badc573db43c72cfcc2726c2f5967a73
#
_cell.length_a   1.000
_cell.length_b   1.000
_cell.length_c   1.000
_cell.angle_alpha   90.00
_cell.angle_beta   90.00
_cell.angle_gamma   90.00
#
_symmetry.space_group_name_H-M   'P 1'
#
loop_
_entity.id
_entity.type
_entity.pdbx_description
1 polymer ?
#
loop_
_entity_poly.entity_id
_entity_poly.type
_entity_poly.pdbx_seq_one_letter_code
_entity_poly.pdbx_strand_id
1 'polypeptide(L)'
;ITKKCRELEIDLIIHDSLLFINSRDDLRDFFKDSKKKFFQTSFYKNERKIKNILLEKNGKPTGGDWTYDVLNRKRFPKDISPPKIKNPKKNKYIEESYEYVLKYYNSNYGILGHFNYPSTISESEEWLKDFLDNRFHNFGDYEDAIVRDELTLNHSILSPLMNVGFISPNKVISRSIDFSKKNNIPINSTEGFVRQILGWREFIRGVYISKGSYERSLNFWKFKRKIPVSFYTGNTGIEPIDISIKKVLKTGYLHHIERLMILGNFMLLCEFDPDEVYKWFMEMFIDSYDWVMVPNVYGMSQFSDGGLM
;
A
#
# COMPACT_ATOMS: atom_id res chain seq x y z
N ILE A 1 23.70 11.91 14.45
CA ILE A 1 24.70 11.63 13.39
C ILE A 1 25.32 12.94 12.91
N THR A 2 24.56 13.88 12.33
CA THR A 2 25.06 15.16 11.78
C THR A 2 25.94 15.95 12.74
N LYS A 3 25.50 16.08 14.02
CA LYS A 3 26.29 16.75 15.06
C LYS A 3 27.63 16.03 15.27
N LYS A 4 27.62 14.70 15.38
CA LYS A 4 28.83 13.91 15.62
C LYS A 4 29.79 13.94 14.43
N CYS A 5 29.29 13.94 13.18
CA CYS A 5 30.13 14.12 12.01
C CYS A 5 30.85 15.46 12.01
N ARG A 6 30.14 16.55 12.37
CA ARG A 6 30.77 17.88 12.50
C ARG A 6 31.86 17.93 13.57
N GLU A 7 31.61 17.32 14.74
CA GLU A 7 32.60 17.21 15.81
C GLU A 7 33.86 16.44 15.42
N LEU A 8 33.73 15.51 14.49
CA LEU A 8 34.81 14.64 13.99
C LEU A 8 35.40 15.11 12.66
N GLU A 9 34.96 16.27 12.14
CA GLU A 9 35.37 16.83 10.84
C GLU A 9 35.18 15.85 9.67
N ILE A 10 34.08 15.05 9.75
CA ILE A 10 33.70 14.09 8.69
C ILE A 10 32.68 14.74 7.78
N ASP A 11 32.94 14.72 6.46
CA ASP A 11 31.98 15.13 5.44
C ASP A 11 30.80 14.16 5.39
N LEU A 12 29.60 14.67 5.61
CA LEU A 12 28.36 13.90 5.60
C LEU A 12 27.53 14.26 4.38
N ILE A 13 27.40 13.32 3.45
CA ILE A 13 26.48 13.43 2.32
C ILE A 13 25.21 12.64 2.65
N ILE A 14 24.07 13.31 2.61
CA ILE A 14 22.76 12.69 2.85
C ILE A 14 22.02 12.60 1.52
N HIS A 15 21.72 11.39 1.09
CA HIS A 15 20.93 11.12 -0.11
C HIS A 15 19.47 10.83 0.26
N ASP A 16 18.54 11.37 -0.52
CA ASP A 16 17.13 10.98 -0.41
C ASP A 16 16.89 9.54 -0.87
N SER A 17 15.89 8.93 -0.30
CA SER A 17 15.54 7.54 -0.62
C SER A 17 14.82 7.45 -1.97
N LEU A 18 15.29 6.57 -2.86
CA LEU A 18 14.63 6.25 -4.13
C LEU A 18 13.34 5.42 -3.96
N LEU A 19 13.01 5.01 -2.74
CA LEU A 19 11.75 4.32 -2.41
C LEU A 19 10.53 5.25 -2.50
N PHE A 20 10.75 6.53 -2.66
CA PHE A 20 9.71 7.56 -2.71
C PHE A 20 9.98 8.57 -3.84
N ILE A 21 8.92 9.27 -4.24
CA ILE A 21 8.99 10.26 -5.33
C ILE A 21 9.47 11.60 -4.80
N ASN A 22 9.02 11.97 -3.61
CA ASN A 22 9.32 13.24 -2.98
C ASN A 22 10.50 13.11 -2.01
N SER A 23 11.35 14.12 -1.94
CA SER A 23 12.29 14.33 -0.85
C SER A 23 11.55 14.74 0.43
N ARG A 24 12.24 14.78 1.57
CA ARG A 24 11.67 15.35 2.80
C ARG A 24 11.35 16.84 2.65
N ASP A 25 12.16 17.56 1.89
CA ASP A 25 11.98 18.98 1.69
C ASP A 25 10.78 19.28 0.80
N ASP A 26 10.52 18.48 -0.23
CA ASP A 26 9.31 18.58 -1.07
C ASP A 26 8.02 18.45 -0.25
N LEU A 27 8.03 17.60 0.77
CA LEU A 27 6.85 17.36 1.62
C LEU A 27 6.64 18.43 2.70
N ARG A 28 7.69 19.16 3.09
CA ARG A 28 7.68 20.10 4.23
C ARG A 28 6.59 21.15 4.13
N ASP A 29 6.39 21.72 2.96
CA ASP A 29 5.42 22.81 2.78
C ASP A 29 3.98 22.36 2.87
N PHE A 30 3.67 21.16 2.41
CA PHE A 30 2.34 20.61 2.54
C PHE A 30 2.04 20.09 3.94
N PHE A 31 3.01 19.42 4.58
CA PHE A 31 2.88 18.75 5.89
C PHE A 31 3.48 19.57 7.02
N LYS A 32 3.17 20.88 7.08
CA LYS A 32 3.64 21.78 8.16
C LYS A 32 3.12 21.32 9.52
N ASP A 33 3.95 21.39 10.55
CA ASP A 33 3.60 21.03 11.92
C ASP A 33 2.42 21.83 12.49
N SER A 34 2.22 23.06 12.02
CA SER A 34 1.10 23.91 12.40
C SER A 34 -0.26 23.45 11.87
N LYS A 35 -0.30 22.59 10.85
CA LYS A 35 -1.56 22.07 10.32
C LYS A 35 -2.15 21.00 11.23
N LYS A 36 -3.46 21.12 11.49
CA LYS A 36 -4.24 20.17 12.29
C LYS A 36 -4.86 19.04 11.48
N LYS A 37 -5.06 19.24 10.17
CA LYS A 37 -5.64 18.25 9.26
C LYS A 37 -4.96 18.27 7.91
N PHE A 38 -4.88 17.10 7.29
CA PHE A 38 -4.33 16.90 5.96
C PHE A 38 -5.39 16.27 5.05
N PHE A 39 -5.44 16.70 3.79
CA PHE A 39 -6.41 16.21 2.80
C PHE A 39 -5.66 15.59 1.60
N GLN A 40 -5.80 14.30 1.43
CA GLN A 40 -5.15 13.54 0.36
C GLN A 40 -5.46 14.10 -1.03
N THR A 41 -6.72 14.43 -1.32
CA THR A 41 -7.11 14.96 -2.63
C THR A 41 -6.41 16.31 -2.94
N SER A 42 -6.24 17.16 -1.95
CA SER A 42 -5.53 18.43 -2.11
C SER A 42 -4.03 18.21 -2.36
N PHE A 43 -3.42 17.28 -1.62
CA PHE A 43 -2.05 16.87 -1.83
C PHE A 43 -1.85 16.32 -3.24
N TYR A 44 -2.66 15.36 -3.66
CA TYR A 44 -2.57 14.73 -4.96
C TYR A 44 -2.70 15.72 -6.12
N LYS A 45 -3.66 16.65 -6.05
CA LYS A 45 -3.80 17.73 -7.05
C LYS A 45 -2.55 18.59 -7.14
N ASN A 46 -1.96 18.92 -5.99
CA ASN A 46 -0.71 19.70 -5.92
C ASN A 46 0.45 18.93 -6.55
N GLU A 47 0.64 17.67 -6.20
CA GLU A 47 1.69 16.82 -6.75
C GLU A 47 1.58 16.62 -8.26
N ARG A 48 0.36 16.42 -8.79
CA ARG A 48 0.14 16.36 -10.24
C ARG A 48 0.60 17.62 -10.96
N LYS A 49 0.36 18.80 -10.36
CA LYS A 49 0.79 20.09 -10.92
C LYS A 49 2.30 20.25 -10.87
N ILE A 50 2.93 20.03 -9.72
CA ILE A 50 4.38 20.18 -9.53
C ILE A 50 5.14 19.25 -10.47
N LYS A 51 4.70 18.00 -10.59
CA LYS A 51 5.41 16.97 -11.38
C LYS A 51 4.93 16.85 -12.82
N ASN A 52 3.98 17.69 -13.24
CA ASN A 52 3.37 17.69 -14.57
C ASN A 52 2.87 16.29 -15.01
N ILE A 53 2.15 15.61 -14.10
CA ILE A 53 1.64 14.25 -14.31
C ILE A 53 0.15 14.27 -14.66
N LEU A 54 -0.25 13.62 -15.77
CA LEU A 54 -1.60 13.55 -16.30
C LEU A 54 -2.25 14.94 -16.47
N LEU A 55 -1.49 15.88 -16.99
CA LEU A 55 -1.94 17.23 -17.33
C LEU A 55 -1.89 17.46 -18.84
N GLU A 56 -2.84 18.24 -19.32
CA GLU A 56 -2.87 18.81 -20.66
C GLU A 56 -1.91 20.01 -20.74
N LYS A 57 -1.57 20.45 -21.96
CA LYS A 57 -0.67 21.61 -22.20
C LYS A 57 -1.16 22.90 -21.52
N ASN A 58 -2.45 23.05 -21.28
CA ASN A 58 -3.05 24.18 -20.59
C ASN A 58 -3.09 24.05 -19.06
N GLY A 59 -2.45 23.02 -18.49
CA GLY A 59 -2.43 22.73 -17.06
C GLY A 59 -3.71 22.13 -16.48
N LYS A 60 -4.72 21.83 -17.31
CA LYS A 60 -5.91 21.11 -16.89
C LYS A 60 -5.65 19.62 -16.76
N PRO A 61 -6.39 18.88 -15.90
CA PRO A 61 -6.22 17.45 -15.78
C PRO A 61 -6.63 16.72 -17.08
N THR A 62 -5.84 15.73 -17.48
CA THR A 62 -6.17 14.86 -18.61
C THR A 62 -7.51 14.17 -18.35
N GLY A 63 -8.39 14.20 -19.37
CA GLY A 63 -9.75 13.68 -19.28
C GLY A 63 -10.77 14.60 -18.59
N GLY A 64 -10.36 15.78 -18.10
CA GLY A 64 -11.25 16.81 -17.54
C GLY A 64 -11.31 16.84 -16.02
N ASP A 65 -11.19 15.71 -15.34
CA ASP A 65 -11.32 15.61 -13.89
C ASP A 65 -10.00 15.35 -13.17
N TRP A 66 -9.89 15.83 -11.93
CA TRP A 66 -8.73 15.58 -11.09
C TRP A 66 -8.69 14.17 -10.52
N THR A 67 -9.82 13.51 -10.41
CA THR A 67 -9.93 12.14 -9.90
C THR A 67 -11.15 11.45 -10.51
N TYR A 68 -11.00 10.16 -10.79
CA TYR A 68 -12.04 9.29 -11.32
C TYR A 68 -12.48 8.22 -10.32
N ASP A 69 -12.23 8.44 -9.03
CA ASP A 69 -12.53 7.51 -7.94
C ASP A 69 -13.97 6.95 -7.96
N VAL A 70 -14.93 7.79 -8.32
CA VAL A 70 -16.35 7.38 -8.44
C VAL A 70 -16.58 6.31 -9.51
N LEU A 71 -15.68 6.18 -10.49
CA LEU A 71 -15.77 5.18 -11.57
C LEU A 71 -15.07 3.86 -11.20
N ASN A 72 -14.38 3.81 -10.05
CA ASN A 72 -13.55 2.66 -9.65
C ASN A 72 -14.29 1.65 -8.76
N ARG A 73 -15.62 1.68 -8.74
CA ARG A 73 -16.48 0.94 -7.79
C ARG A 73 -17.43 -0.03 -8.45
N LYS A 74 -17.10 -0.52 -9.64
CA LYS A 74 -17.92 -1.52 -10.33
C LYS A 74 -17.80 -2.87 -9.64
N ARG A 75 -18.92 -3.59 -9.60
CA ARG A 75 -18.92 -4.99 -9.17
C ARG A 75 -18.23 -5.85 -10.22
N PHE A 76 -17.40 -6.80 -9.77
CA PHE A 76 -16.78 -7.76 -10.69
C PHE A 76 -17.86 -8.66 -11.34
N PRO A 77 -17.89 -8.80 -12.67
CA PRO A 77 -18.90 -9.59 -13.37
C PRO A 77 -18.77 -11.07 -13.05
N LYS A 78 -19.91 -11.77 -12.94
CA LYS A 78 -19.95 -13.21 -12.61
C LYS A 78 -19.56 -14.12 -13.78
N ASP A 79 -19.71 -13.63 -14.98
CA ASP A 79 -19.47 -14.31 -16.26
C ASP A 79 -18.04 -14.13 -16.79
N ILE A 80 -17.23 -13.32 -16.12
CA ILE A 80 -15.83 -13.09 -16.47
C ILE A 80 -14.93 -13.81 -15.45
N SER A 81 -13.98 -14.58 -15.95
CA SER A 81 -12.95 -15.19 -15.10
C SER A 81 -11.95 -14.12 -14.63
N PRO A 82 -11.60 -14.09 -13.33
CA PRO A 82 -10.57 -13.22 -12.83
C PRO A 82 -9.22 -13.42 -13.53
N PRO A 83 -8.42 -12.35 -13.70
CA PRO A 83 -7.13 -12.47 -14.35
C PRO A 83 -6.17 -13.32 -13.52
N LYS A 84 -5.47 -14.23 -14.20
CA LYS A 84 -4.46 -15.08 -13.56
C LYS A 84 -3.11 -14.35 -13.50
N ILE A 85 -2.43 -14.45 -12.37
CA ILE A 85 -1.09 -13.93 -12.18
C ILE A 85 -0.08 -15.00 -12.52
N LYS A 86 0.94 -14.62 -13.28
CA LYS A 86 2.09 -15.49 -13.55
C LYS A 86 3.02 -15.45 -12.34
N ASN A 87 3.04 -16.52 -11.55
CA ASN A 87 3.93 -16.62 -10.40
C ASN A 87 5.40 -16.65 -10.84
N PRO A 88 6.31 -15.99 -10.08
CA PRO A 88 7.73 -16.11 -10.29
C PRO A 88 8.23 -17.56 -10.16
N LYS A 89 9.29 -17.89 -10.84
CA LYS A 89 9.94 -19.21 -10.67
C LYS A 89 10.64 -19.26 -9.32
N LYS A 90 10.58 -20.41 -8.65
CA LYS A 90 11.40 -20.65 -7.47
C LYS A 90 12.89 -20.55 -7.83
N ASN A 91 13.64 -19.91 -6.95
CA ASN A 91 15.08 -19.74 -7.11
C ASN A 91 15.78 -19.96 -5.76
N LYS A 92 17.12 -20.00 -5.78
CA LYS A 92 17.93 -20.27 -4.59
C LYS A 92 17.67 -19.34 -3.41
N TYR A 93 17.33 -18.08 -3.66
CA TYR A 93 17.07 -17.12 -2.58
C TYR A 93 15.78 -17.44 -1.83
N ILE A 94 14.76 -17.93 -2.54
CA ILE A 94 13.50 -18.37 -1.94
C ILE A 94 13.72 -19.66 -1.14
N GLU A 95 14.52 -20.59 -1.66
CA GLU A 95 14.85 -21.85 -0.97
C GLU A 95 15.64 -21.60 0.31
N GLU A 96 16.71 -20.81 0.26
CA GLU A 96 17.48 -20.38 1.44
C GLU A 96 16.61 -19.67 2.48
N SER A 97 15.67 -18.82 2.02
CA SER A 97 14.73 -18.12 2.91
C SER A 97 13.76 -19.08 3.60
N TYR A 98 13.29 -20.12 2.91
CA TYR A 98 12.43 -21.14 3.52
C TYR A 98 13.16 -21.92 4.60
N GLU A 99 14.39 -22.37 4.35
CA GLU A 99 15.21 -23.06 5.36
C GLU A 99 15.45 -22.17 6.58
N TYR A 100 15.76 -20.89 6.36
CA TYR A 100 15.95 -19.90 7.43
C TYR A 100 14.69 -19.72 8.28
N VAL A 101 13.53 -19.52 7.64
CA VAL A 101 12.25 -19.35 8.33
C VAL A 101 11.86 -20.61 9.09
N LEU A 102 11.99 -21.79 8.49
CA LEU A 102 11.75 -23.07 9.17
C LEU A 102 12.62 -23.25 10.41
N LYS A 103 13.87 -22.82 10.34
CA LYS A 103 14.80 -22.96 11.46
C LYS A 103 14.54 -22.00 12.61
N TYR A 104 14.18 -20.75 12.32
CA TYR A 104 14.16 -19.68 13.32
C TYR A 104 12.76 -19.13 13.64
N TYR A 105 11.77 -19.34 12.76
CA TYR A 105 10.44 -18.71 12.82
C TYR A 105 9.28 -19.68 12.58
N ASN A 106 9.49 -20.98 12.75
CA ASN A 106 8.50 -22.03 12.50
C ASN A 106 7.25 -21.95 13.39
N SER A 107 7.32 -21.22 14.50
CA SER A 107 6.20 -20.98 15.42
C SER A 107 5.40 -19.72 15.11
N ASN A 108 5.83 -18.91 14.13
CA ASN A 108 5.11 -17.71 13.73
C ASN A 108 3.87 -18.05 12.90
N TYR A 109 2.93 -17.10 12.83
CA TYR A 109 1.75 -17.23 11.98
C TYR A 109 2.11 -17.26 10.51
N GLY A 110 1.27 -17.91 9.70
CA GLY A 110 1.46 -18.04 8.27
C GLY A 110 1.77 -19.47 7.80
N ILE A 111 1.65 -19.70 6.51
CA ILE A 111 1.84 -20.99 5.87
C ILE A 111 2.98 -20.88 4.88
N LEU A 112 4.06 -21.65 5.09
CA LEU A 112 5.16 -21.71 4.15
C LEU A 112 4.77 -22.40 2.84
N GLY A 113 5.51 -22.11 1.77
CA GLY A 113 5.30 -22.72 0.46
C GLY A 113 4.40 -21.91 -0.50
N HIS A 114 3.84 -20.81 -0.05
CA HIS A 114 2.98 -19.93 -0.84
C HIS A 114 3.59 -18.54 -1.13
N PHE A 115 4.90 -18.41 -1.04
CA PHE A 115 5.60 -17.19 -1.42
C PHE A 115 5.63 -17.07 -2.95
N ASN A 116 4.82 -16.18 -3.50
CA ASN A 116 4.61 -15.98 -4.93
C ASN A 116 4.96 -14.55 -5.36
N TYR A 117 6.02 -13.99 -4.80
CA TYR A 117 6.49 -12.64 -5.10
C TYR A 117 7.85 -12.68 -5.81
N PRO A 118 8.14 -11.72 -6.68
CA PRO A 118 9.48 -11.51 -7.21
C PRO A 118 10.52 -11.38 -6.10
N SER A 119 11.67 -11.99 -6.28
CA SER A 119 12.80 -11.94 -5.35
C SER A 119 14.04 -11.29 -5.98
N THR A 120 13.93 -10.79 -7.20
CA THR A 120 15.00 -10.10 -7.93
C THR A 120 14.45 -8.86 -8.66
N ILE A 121 15.36 -7.95 -9.03
CA ILE A 121 15.02 -6.75 -9.82
C ILE A 121 14.43 -7.16 -11.18
N SER A 122 15.03 -8.14 -11.86
CA SER A 122 14.54 -8.60 -13.17
C SER A 122 13.12 -9.17 -13.10
N GLU A 123 12.85 -10.03 -12.10
CA GLU A 123 11.50 -10.56 -11.89
C GLU A 123 10.49 -9.45 -11.56
N SER A 124 10.91 -8.39 -10.86
CA SER A 124 10.05 -7.25 -10.54
C SER A 124 9.68 -6.42 -11.79
N GLU A 125 10.59 -6.32 -12.75
CA GLU A 125 10.31 -5.71 -14.06
C GLU A 125 9.31 -6.54 -14.88
N GLU A 126 9.47 -7.85 -14.89
CA GLU A 126 8.52 -8.77 -15.54
C GLU A 126 7.14 -8.73 -14.88
N TRP A 127 7.11 -8.58 -13.54
CA TRP A 127 5.87 -8.46 -12.77
C TRP A 127 5.11 -7.17 -13.09
N LEU A 128 5.82 -6.03 -13.19
CA LEU A 128 5.20 -4.78 -13.65
C LEU A 128 4.67 -4.93 -15.07
N LYS A 129 5.44 -5.57 -15.98
CA LYS A 129 5.00 -5.82 -17.35
C LYS A 129 3.75 -6.67 -17.38
N ASP A 130 3.70 -7.78 -16.64
CA ASP A 130 2.51 -8.65 -16.55
C ASP A 130 1.27 -7.90 -16.05
N PHE A 131 1.44 -7.02 -15.04
CA PHE A 131 0.35 -6.17 -14.57
C PHE A 131 -0.15 -5.24 -15.66
N LEU A 132 0.74 -4.55 -16.37
CA LEU A 132 0.37 -3.62 -17.43
C LEU A 132 -0.33 -4.31 -18.60
N ASP A 133 0.16 -5.48 -19.02
CA ASP A 133 -0.38 -6.23 -20.14
C ASP A 133 -1.75 -6.88 -19.83
N ASN A 134 -1.96 -7.38 -18.60
CA ASN A 134 -3.08 -8.29 -18.34
C ASN A 134 -4.15 -7.73 -17.38
N ARG A 135 -3.83 -6.72 -16.56
CA ARG A 135 -4.72 -6.25 -15.47
C ARG A 135 -4.98 -4.76 -15.48
N PHE A 136 -4.06 -3.97 -16.02
CA PHE A 136 -4.12 -2.51 -15.93
C PHE A 136 -5.34 -1.91 -16.63
N HIS A 137 -5.78 -2.48 -17.75
CA HIS A 137 -6.94 -1.99 -18.47
C HIS A 137 -8.19 -1.92 -17.58
N ASN A 138 -8.43 -2.96 -16.81
CA ASN A 138 -9.62 -3.09 -15.97
C ASN A 138 -9.36 -2.70 -14.48
N PHE A 139 -8.16 -2.23 -14.16
CA PHE A 139 -7.80 -1.85 -12.79
C PHE A 139 -8.78 -0.84 -12.22
N GLY A 140 -9.05 0.25 -12.96
CA GLY A 140 -9.94 1.30 -12.50
C GLY A 140 -11.36 0.80 -12.23
N ASP A 141 -11.94 0.06 -13.15
CA ASP A 141 -13.31 -0.43 -13.00
C ASP A 141 -13.52 -1.30 -11.76
N TYR A 142 -12.52 -2.14 -11.43
CA TYR A 142 -12.63 -3.16 -10.38
C TYR A 142 -11.66 -2.95 -9.21
N GLU A 143 -11.16 -1.73 -9.00
CA GLU A 143 -10.25 -1.41 -7.90
C GLU A 143 -10.85 -1.78 -6.53
N ASP A 144 -12.15 -1.48 -6.33
CA ASP A 144 -12.88 -1.74 -5.08
C ASP A 144 -13.63 -3.09 -5.08
N ALA A 145 -13.50 -3.90 -6.13
CA ALA A 145 -14.22 -5.16 -6.21
C ALA A 145 -13.64 -6.22 -5.27
N ILE A 146 -14.53 -7.04 -4.71
CA ILE A 146 -14.18 -8.21 -3.91
C ILE A 146 -14.80 -9.45 -4.55
N VAL A 147 -14.00 -10.51 -4.71
CA VAL A 147 -14.46 -11.84 -5.09
C VAL A 147 -13.97 -12.84 -4.04
N ARG A 148 -14.89 -13.65 -3.51
CA ARG A 148 -14.67 -14.49 -2.33
C ARG A 148 -13.34 -15.26 -2.35
N ASP A 149 -13.09 -15.98 -3.43
CA ASP A 149 -11.95 -16.91 -3.52
C ASP A 149 -10.74 -16.32 -4.25
N GLU A 150 -10.84 -15.05 -4.66
CA GLU A 150 -9.78 -14.37 -5.38
C GLU A 150 -8.97 -13.46 -4.45
N LEU A 151 -7.66 -13.45 -4.65
CA LEU A 151 -6.73 -12.69 -3.84
C LEU A 151 -6.40 -11.32 -4.44
N THR A 152 -6.27 -11.25 -5.75
CA THR A 152 -5.59 -10.14 -6.41
C THR A 152 -6.49 -9.35 -7.35
N LEU A 153 -7.40 -10.03 -8.06
CA LEU A 153 -8.17 -9.42 -9.14
C LEU A 153 -7.27 -8.58 -10.08
N ASN A 154 -7.59 -7.30 -10.23
CA ASN A 154 -6.85 -6.39 -11.11
C ASN A 154 -5.72 -5.61 -10.39
N HIS A 155 -5.43 -5.90 -9.12
CA HIS A 155 -4.36 -5.20 -8.39
C HIS A 155 -2.96 -5.58 -8.87
N SER A 156 -2.02 -4.62 -8.74
CA SER A 156 -0.64 -4.77 -9.22
C SER A 156 0.26 -5.61 -8.31
N ILE A 157 0.01 -5.59 -7.01
CA ILE A 157 0.85 -6.18 -5.95
C ILE A 157 2.32 -5.69 -6.03
N LEU A 158 2.52 -4.41 -6.34
CA LEU A 158 3.86 -3.82 -6.43
C LEU A 158 4.36 -3.24 -5.09
N SER A 159 3.50 -3.13 -4.08
CA SER A 159 3.87 -2.55 -2.78
C SER A 159 5.04 -3.26 -2.10
N PRO A 160 5.12 -4.61 -2.03
CA PRO A 160 6.28 -5.28 -1.47
C PRO A 160 7.56 -4.95 -2.22
N LEU A 161 7.50 -4.92 -3.56
CA LEU A 161 8.65 -4.70 -4.44
C LEU A 161 9.18 -3.27 -4.36
N MET A 162 8.27 -2.28 -4.26
CA MET A 162 8.65 -0.89 -4.04
C MET A 162 9.23 -0.68 -2.62
N ASN A 163 8.74 -1.41 -1.62
CA ASN A 163 9.20 -1.25 -0.25
C ASN A 163 10.63 -1.78 -0.04
N VAL A 164 11.02 -2.84 -0.76
CA VAL A 164 12.39 -3.37 -0.72
C VAL A 164 13.33 -2.73 -1.77
N GLY A 165 12.82 -1.84 -2.62
CA GLY A 165 13.63 -1.12 -3.61
C GLY A 165 13.95 -1.90 -4.89
N PHE A 166 13.25 -3.00 -5.17
CA PHE A 166 13.42 -3.74 -6.44
C PHE A 166 12.91 -2.95 -7.65
N ILE A 167 11.92 -2.08 -7.42
CA ILE A 167 11.41 -1.15 -8.42
C ILE A 167 11.06 0.19 -7.77
N SER A 168 11.44 1.31 -8.39
CA SER A 168 11.14 2.63 -7.86
C SER A 168 9.73 3.10 -8.24
N PRO A 169 9.04 3.89 -7.38
CA PRO A 169 7.73 4.47 -7.70
C PRO A 169 7.76 5.35 -8.96
N ASN A 170 8.82 6.12 -9.18
CA ASN A 170 9.00 6.92 -10.38
C ASN A 170 8.96 6.07 -11.65
N LYS A 171 9.66 4.93 -11.65
CA LYS A 171 9.68 4.00 -12.77
C LYS A 171 8.31 3.37 -13.02
N VAL A 172 7.61 2.99 -11.95
CA VAL A 172 6.25 2.44 -12.05
C VAL A 172 5.31 3.45 -12.70
N ILE A 173 5.29 4.70 -12.22
CA ILE A 173 4.41 5.75 -12.77
C ILE A 173 4.76 6.04 -14.23
N SER A 174 6.04 6.27 -14.57
CA SER A 174 6.42 6.60 -15.94
C SER A 174 6.03 5.50 -16.92
N ARG A 175 6.33 4.23 -16.60
CA ARG A 175 5.98 3.10 -17.45
C ARG A 175 4.47 2.91 -17.59
N SER A 176 3.70 3.13 -16.53
CA SER A 176 2.24 3.01 -16.59
C SER A 176 1.62 4.10 -17.46
N ILE A 177 2.11 5.34 -17.38
CA ILE A 177 1.63 6.44 -18.23
C ILE A 177 2.00 6.19 -19.70
N ASP A 178 3.23 5.77 -19.98
CA ASP A 178 3.67 5.47 -21.34
C ASP A 178 2.91 4.30 -21.95
N PHE A 179 2.67 3.27 -21.15
CA PHE A 179 1.85 2.11 -21.56
C PHE A 179 0.40 2.53 -21.83
N SER A 180 -0.17 3.33 -20.97
CA SER A 180 -1.53 3.85 -21.11
C SER A 180 -1.73 4.60 -22.42
N LYS A 181 -0.81 5.51 -22.76
CA LYS A 181 -0.86 6.27 -24.01
C LYS A 181 -0.76 5.39 -25.24
N LYS A 182 0.09 4.35 -25.20
CA LYS A 182 0.31 3.44 -26.33
C LYS A 182 -0.84 2.46 -26.57
N ASN A 183 -1.52 2.07 -25.49
CA ASN A 183 -2.52 0.99 -25.52
C ASN A 183 -3.95 1.50 -25.24
N ASN A 184 -4.19 2.81 -25.26
CA ASN A 184 -5.49 3.43 -25.02
C ASN A 184 -6.17 2.92 -23.73
N ILE A 185 -5.40 2.83 -22.63
CA ILE A 185 -5.94 2.41 -21.33
C ILE A 185 -6.96 3.46 -20.84
N PRO A 186 -8.11 3.04 -20.30
CA PRO A 186 -9.11 3.94 -19.76
C PRO A 186 -8.53 4.91 -18.71
N ILE A 187 -9.01 6.15 -18.72
CA ILE A 187 -8.47 7.20 -17.85
C ILE A 187 -8.69 6.89 -16.36
N ASN A 188 -9.81 6.25 -16.00
CA ASN A 188 -10.07 5.82 -14.62
C ASN A 188 -9.05 4.78 -14.13
N SER A 189 -8.59 3.88 -15.01
CA SER A 189 -7.51 2.94 -14.67
C SER A 189 -6.17 3.64 -14.55
N THR A 190 -5.83 4.52 -15.48
CA THR A 190 -4.54 5.23 -15.49
C THR A 190 -4.44 6.19 -14.31
N GLU A 191 -5.43 7.05 -14.13
CA GLU A 191 -5.47 8.03 -13.03
C GLU A 191 -5.59 7.31 -11.68
N GLY A 192 -6.48 6.32 -11.56
CA GLY A 192 -6.66 5.56 -10.34
C GLY A 192 -5.35 4.92 -9.88
N PHE A 193 -4.61 4.28 -10.79
CA PHE A 193 -3.33 3.66 -10.45
C PHE A 193 -2.25 4.69 -10.07
N VAL A 194 -2.11 5.78 -10.83
CA VAL A 194 -1.18 6.87 -10.50
C VAL A 194 -1.55 7.49 -9.15
N ARG A 195 -2.83 7.64 -8.85
CA ARG A 195 -3.32 8.18 -7.59
C ARG A 195 -2.92 7.33 -6.38
N GLN A 196 -2.88 6.00 -6.51
CA GLN A 196 -2.41 5.12 -5.43
C GLN A 196 -0.93 5.32 -5.12
N ILE A 197 -0.10 5.66 -6.10
CA ILE A 197 1.33 5.84 -5.88
C ILE A 197 1.67 7.30 -5.55
N LEU A 198 1.30 8.24 -6.41
CA LEU A 198 1.61 9.66 -6.22
C LEU A 198 0.73 10.32 -5.15
N GLY A 199 -0.55 9.96 -5.09
CA GLY A 199 -1.51 10.53 -4.17
C GLY A 199 -1.49 9.87 -2.79
N TRP A 200 -1.68 8.54 -2.73
CA TRP A 200 -1.81 7.85 -1.46
C TRP A 200 -0.45 7.53 -0.81
N ARG A 201 0.45 6.82 -1.50
CA ARG A 201 1.73 6.40 -0.92
C ARG A 201 2.58 7.59 -0.43
N GLU A 202 2.69 8.64 -1.23
CA GLU A 202 3.45 9.84 -0.86
C GLU A 202 2.75 10.65 0.24
N PHE A 203 1.42 10.72 0.23
CA PHE A 203 0.64 11.37 1.28
C PHE A 203 0.84 10.68 2.63
N ILE A 204 0.71 9.36 2.69
CA ILE A 204 0.92 8.56 3.91
C ILE A 204 2.34 8.76 4.45
N ARG A 205 3.35 8.76 3.59
CA ARG A 205 4.72 9.09 4.01
C ARG A 205 4.83 10.49 4.59
N GLY A 206 4.19 11.47 3.96
CA GLY A 206 4.19 12.84 4.45
C GLY A 206 3.55 12.98 5.83
N VAL A 207 2.42 12.34 6.07
CA VAL A 207 1.77 12.26 7.38
C VAL A 207 2.69 11.59 8.39
N TYR A 208 3.28 10.44 8.05
CA TYR A 208 4.21 9.73 8.92
C TYR A 208 5.42 10.59 9.34
N ILE A 209 6.05 11.28 8.39
CA ILE A 209 7.22 12.14 8.67
C ILE A 209 6.83 13.28 9.61
N SER A 210 5.66 13.90 9.39
CA SER A 210 5.20 15.07 10.15
C SER A 210 4.56 14.68 11.49
N LYS A 211 3.72 13.65 11.52
CA LYS A 211 2.82 13.33 12.64
C LYS A 211 2.90 11.89 13.14
N GLY A 212 3.71 11.01 12.57
CA GLY A 212 3.70 9.59 12.92
C GLY A 212 3.95 9.30 14.40
N SER A 213 4.89 10.01 15.03
CA SER A 213 5.12 9.89 16.50
C SER A 213 3.93 10.38 17.33
N TYR A 214 3.23 11.41 16.85
CA TYR A 214 2.04 11.93 17.50
C TYR A 214 0.86 10.95 17.34
N GLU A 215 0.60 10.46 16.13
CA GLU A 215 -0.47 9.49 15.88
C GLU A 215 -0.37 8.25 16.77
N ARG A 216 0.84 7.70 16.97
CA ARG A 216 1.09 6.56 17.86
C ARG A 216 0.72 6.81 19.32
N SER A 217 0.70 8.04 19.76
CA SER A 217 0.35 8.40 21.14
C SER A 217 -1.15 8.59 21.35
N LEU A 218 -1.95 8.47 20.29
CA LEU A 218 -3.37 8.79 20.31
C LEU A 218 -4.24 7.52 20.35
N ASN A 219 -5.26 7.59 21.19
CA ASN A 219 -6.34 6.61 21.24
C ASN A 219 -7.65 7.37 21.52
N PHE A 220 -8.20 7.99 20.46
CA PHE A 220 -9.40 8.86 20.55
C PHE A 220 -10.58 8.18 21.24
N TRP A 221 -10.83 6.91 20.88
CA TRP A 221 -11.93 6.12 21.44
C TRP A 221 -11.64 5.54 22.82
N LYS A 222 -10.38 5.56 23.27
CA LYS A 222 -9.89 4.96 24.52
C LYS A 222 -10.14 3.44 24.58
N PHE A 223 -10.12 2.78 23.44
CA PHE A 223 -10.27 1.33 23.36
C PHE A 223 -9.06 0.61 23.98
N LYS A 224 -9.34 -0.50 24.68
CA LYS A 224 -8.30 -1.28 25.38
C LYS A 224 -8.45 -2.78 25.16
N ARG A 225 -9.38 -3.18 24.29
CA ARG A 225 -9.66 -4.58 24.05
C ARG A 225 -8.57 -5.22 23.21
N LYS A 226 -8.05 -6.34 23.68
CA LYS A 226 -7.03 -7.10 22.95
C LYS A 226 -7.65 -7.90 21.80
N ILE A 227 -6.87 -8.11 20.75
CA ILE A 227 -7.24 -8.95 19.62
C ILE A 227 -7.22 -10.43 20.09
N PRO A 228 -8.32 -11.19 19.96
CA PRO A 228 -8.36 -12.59 20.34
C PRO A 228 -7.60 -13.46 19.34
N VAL A 229 -7.16 -14.64 19.79
CA VAL A 229 -6.43 -15.64 18.98
C VAL A 229 -7.17 -16.02 17.69
N SER A 230 -8.51 -15.99 17.70
CA SER A 230 -9.33 -16.26 16.51
C SER A 230 -9.00 -15.37 15.29
N PHE A 231 -8.48 -14.15 15.51
CA PHE A 231 -8.00 -13.27 14.44
C PHE A 231 -6.62 -13.67 13.88
N TYR A 232 -5.90 -14.52 14.61
CA TYR A 232 -4.63 -15.08 14.13
C TYR A 232 -4.80 -16.45 13.46
N THR A 233 -5.97 -17.08 13.62
CA THR A 233 -6.26 -18.42 13.08
C THR A 233 -7.35 -18.44 12.01
N GLY A 234 -8.09 -17.33 11.86
CA GLY A 234 -9.24 -17.25 10.95
C GLY A 234 -10.43 -18.12 11.38
N ASN A 235 -10.69 -18.16 12.70
CA ASN A 235 -11.78 -18.92 13.32
C ASN A 235 -12.64 -18.00 14.21
N THR A 236 -13.04 -16.85 13.69
CA THR A 236 -13.91 -15.91 14.42
C THR A 236 -15.38 -16.32 14.40
N GLY A 237 -15.77 -17.21 13.47
CA GLY A 237 -17.14 -17.57 13.17
C GLY A 237 -17.86 -16.59 12.26
N ILE A 238 -17.17 -15.56 11.76
CA ILE A 238 -17.70 -14.55 10.85
C ILE A 238 -17.05 -14.75 9.49
N GLU A 239 -17.80 -15.30 8.55
CA GLU A 239 -17.29 -15.81 7.27
C GLU A 239 -16.40 -14.81 6.50
N PRO A 240 -16.77 -13.53 6.25
CA PRO A 240 -15.91 -12.62 5.50
C PRO A 240 -14.61 -12.30 6.24
N ILE A 241 -14.61 -12.28 7.57
CA ILE A 241 -13.42 -12.08 8.39
C ILE A 241 -12.50 -13.28 8.29
N ASP A 242 -13.06 -14.49 8.48
CA ASP A 242 -12.29 -15.73 8.46
C ASP A 242 -11.67 -16.01 7.09
N ILE A 243 -12.41 -15.75 6.01
CA ILE A 243 -11.87 -15.87 4.65
C ILE A 243 -10.70 -14.91 4.44
N SER A 244 -10.85 -13.64 4.82
CA SER A 244 -9.79 -12.64 4.68
C SER A 244 -8.55 -13.02 5.49
N ILE A 245 -8.71 -13.45 6.74
CA ILE A 245 -7.59 -13.90 7.58
C ILE A 245 -6.89 -15.13 6.98
N LYS A 246 -7.64 -16.12 6.49
CA LYS A 246 -7.06 -17.31 5.84
C LYS A 246 -6.29 -16.99 4.58
N LYS A 247 -6.74 -16.00 3.78
CA LYS A 247 -5.97 -15.48 2.64
C LYS A 247 -4.64 -14.88 3.10
N VAL A 248 -4.65 -14.05 4.15
CA VAL A 248 -3.44 -13.44 4.73
C VAL A 248 -2.48 -14.51 5.24
N LEU A 249 -2.95 -15.47 6.03
CA LEU A 249 -2.12 -16.58 6.55
C LEU A 249 -1.43 -17.36 5.44
N LYS A 250 -2.08 -17.49 4.29
CA LYS A 250 -1.53 -18.22 3.15
C LYS A 250 -0.50 -17.41 2.36
N THR A 251 -0.68 -16.10 2.24
CA THR A 251 0.07 -15.28 1.25
C THR A 251 0.75 -14.05 1.82
N GLY A 252 0.43 -13.65 3.06
CA GLY A 252 0.85 -12.38 3.63
C GLY A 252 0.24 -11.16 2.93
N TYR A 253 -0.84 -11.32 2.15
CA TYR A 253 -1.39 -10.25 1.33
C TYR A 253 -2.92 -10.27 1.28
N LEU A 254 -3.49 -9.09 1.21
CA LEU A 254 -4.85 -8.78 0.76
C LEU A 254 -4.82 -7.46 -0.02
N HIS A 255 -5.74 -7.27 -0.94
CA HIS A 255 -5.91 -5.94 -1.53
C HIS A 255 -6.55 -4.96 -0.54
N HIS A 256 -6.42 -3.67 -0.82
CA HIS A 256 -6.74 -2.60 0.12
C HIS A 256 -8.17 -2.67 0.70
N ILE A 257 -9.17 -3.01 -0.13
CA ILE A 257 -10.57 -3.04 0.31
C ILE A 257 -10.81 -4.15 1.36
N GLU A 258 -10.25 -5.35 1.16
CA GLU A 258 -10.34 -6.40 2.18
C GLU A 258 -9.60 -6.02 3.47
N ARG A 259 -8.45 -5.32 3.36
CA ARG A 259 -7.71 -4.83 4.54
C ARG A 259 -8.52 -3.79 5.31
N LEU A 260 -8.95 -2.74 4.63
CA LEU A 260 -9.57 -1.58 5.26
C LEU A 260 -11.04 -1.81 5.58
N MET A 261 -11.83 -2.18 4.54
CA MET A 261 -13.30 -2.21 4.67
C MET A 261 -13.81 -3.48 5.33
N ILE A 262 -13.08 -4.60 5.24
CA ILE A 262 -13.45 -5.83 5.96
C ILE A 262 -12.72 -5.87 7.29
N LEU A 263 -11.40 -6.09 7.30
CA LEU A 263 -10.67 -6.34 8.54
C LEU A 263 -10.56 -5.10 9.43
N GLY A 264 -10.04 -3.99 8.89
CA GLY A 264 -9.80 -2.79 9.69
C GLY A 264 -11.07 -2.19 10.26
N ASN A 265 -12.13 -2.09 9.44
CA ASN A 265 -13.42 -1.57 9.89
C ASN A 265 -14.08 -2.49 10.93
N PHE A 266 -14.00 -3.82 10.73
CA PHE A 266 -14.52 -4.76 11.71
C PHE A 266 -13.75 -4.71 13.03
N MET A 267 -12.43 -4.54 13.01
CA MET A 267 -11.61 -4.39 14.21
C MET A 267 -11.97 -3.11 14.98
N LEU A 268 -12.29 -2.00 14.29
CA LEU A 268 -12.81 -0.79 14.91
C LEU A 268 -14.16 -1.04 15.60
N LEU A 269 -15.08 -1.72 14.91
CA LEU A 269 -16.40 -2.06 15.47
C LEU A 269 -16.30 -3.04 16.67
N CYS A 270 -15.23 -3.83 16.73
CA CYS A 270 -14.92 -4.68 17.89
C CYS A 270 -14.28 -3.93 19.06
N GLU A 271 -14.03 -2.63 18.90
CA GLU A 271 -13.41 -1.78 19.94
C GLU A 271 -12.01 -2.25 20.36
N PHE A 272 -11.23 -2.78 19.41
CA PHE A 272 -9.87 -3.21 19.70
C PHE A 272 -8.94 -2.02 19.95
N ASP A 273 -7.97 -2.23 20.84
CA ASP A 273 -6.89 -1.28 21.08
C ASP A 273 -6.13 -1.01 19.77
N PRO A 274 -5.94 0.26 19.36
CA PRO A 274 -5.24 0.58 18.12
C PRO A 274 -3.80 0.06 18.08
N ASP A 275 -3.11 -0.09 19.21
CA ASP A 275 -1.78 -0.68 19.28
C ASP A 275 -1.81 -2.18 18.96
N GLU A 276 -2.82 -2.89 19.43
CA GLU A 276 -3.04 -4.31 19.09
C GLU A 276 -3.36 -4.47 17.59
N VAL A 277 -4.20 -3.58 17.03
CA VAL A 277 -4.52 -3.58 15.60
C VAL A 277 -3.27 -3.29 14.77
N TYR A 278 -2.48 -2.27 15.15
CA TYR A 278 -1.21 -1.96 14.50
C TYR A 278 -0.26 -3.16 14.52
N LYS A 279 -0.07 -3.79 15.69
CA LYS A 279 0.77 -4.98 15.85
C LYS A 279 0.30 -6.11 14.93
N TRP A 280 -1.01 -6.39 14.90
CA TRP A 280 -1.58 -7.42 14.05
C TRP A 280 -1.28 -7.18 12.56
N PHE A 281 -1.48 -5.95 12.06
CA PHE A 281 -1.15 -5.61 10.67
C PHE A 281 0.34 -5.72 10.38
N MET A 282 1.21 -5.33 11.32
CA MET A 282 2.67 -5.46 11.15
C MET A 282 3.13 -6.90 11.09
N GLU A 283 2.50 -7.80 11.83
CA GLU A 283 2.84 -9.23 11.89
C GLU A 283 2.30 -10.02 10.69
N MET A 284 1.18 -9.61 10.10
CA MET A 284 0.43 -10.44 9.16
C MET A 284 0.70 -10.11 7.69
N PHE A 285 1.21 -8.94 7.34
CA PHE A 285 1.33 -8.51 5.93
C PHE A 285 2.78 -8.32 5.48
N ILE A 286 3.10 -8.83 4.29
CA ILE A 286 4.43 -8.75 3.68
C ILE A 286 4.88 -7.32 3.33
N ASP A 287 3.94 -6.43 3.09
CA ASP A 287 4.19 -5.03 2.73
C ASP A 287 3.97 -4.05 3.90
N SER A 288 3.87 -4.57 5.12
CA SER A 288 3.77 -3.77 6.33
C SER A 288 5.11 -3.19 6.73
N TYR A 289 5.18 -1.86 6.71
CA TYR A 289 6.29 -1.05 7.17
C TYR A 289 5.75 0.04 8.09
N ASP A 290 6.55 0.47 9.03
CA ASP A 290 6.14 1.46 10.02
C ASP A 290 5.57 2.74 9.39
N TRP A 291 6.25 3.26 8.37
CA TRP A 291 5.85 4.48 7.68
C TRP A 291 4.48 4.40 7.02
N VAL A 292 4.04 3.20 6.62
CA VAL A 292 2.72 3.00 6.01
C VAL A 292 1.68 2.60 7.05
N MET A 293 2.03 1.75 8.02
CA MET A 293 1.05 1.21 8.97
C MET A 293 0.63 2.21 10.03
N VAL A 294 1.51 3.13 10.46
CA VAL A 294 1.14 4.12 11.47
C VAL A 294 -0.03 4.98 10.97
N PRO A 295 0.06 5.74 9.87
CA PRO A 295 -1.07 6.56 9.43
C PRO A 295 -2.29 5.73 8.98
N ASN A 296 -2.05 4.53 8.42
CA ASN A 296 -3.17 3.69 7.98
C ASN A 296 -3.97 3.10 9.13
N VAL A 297 -3.31 2.65 10.19
CA VAL A 297 -4.01 2.05 11.33
C VAL A 297 -4.56 3.13 12.23
N TYR A 298 -3.72 3.99 12.78
CA TYR A 298 -4.18 5.00 13.77
C TYR A 298 -5.08 6.06 13.14
N GLY A 299 -4.78 6.51 11.92
CA GLY A 299 -5.58 7.50 11.19
C GLY A 299 -6.74 6.88 10.42
N MET A 300 -6.43 6.20 9.30
CA MET A 300 -7.44 5.82 8.31
C MET A 300 -8.38 4.72 8.79
N SER A 301 -7.86 3.67 9.46
CA SER A 301 -8.65 2.49 9.83
C SER A 301 -9.35 2.63 11.18
N GLN A 302 -8.61 3.05 12.22
CA GLN A 302 -9.11 3.07 13.59
C GLN A 302 -9.58 4.45 14.07
N PHE A 303 -9.35 5.51 13.27
CA PHE A 303 -9.68 6.88 13.66
C PHE A 303 -9.15 7.24 15.05
N SER A 304 -8.08 6.64 15.49
CA SER A 304 -7.54 6.83 16.84
C SER A 304 -6.79 8.14 16.99
N ASP A 305 -6.47 8.81 15.88
CA ASP A 305 -5.89 10.14 15.81
C ASP A 305 -6.93 11.28 15.94
N GLY A 306 -8.24 10.95 15.94
CA GLY A 306 -9.33 11.91 16.03
C GLY A 306 -9.56 12.73 14.74
N GLY A 307 -9.09 12.24 13.59
CA GLY A 307 -9.32 12.83 12.27
C GLY A 307 -8.25 13.84 11.85
N LEU A 308 -7.01 13.45 11.94
CA LEU A 308 -5.84 14.17 11.40
C LEU A 308 -5.80 14.08 9.86
N MET A 309 -6.28 12.97 9.30
CA MET A 309 -6.37 12.72 7.86
C MET A 309 -7.79 12.77 7.35
#